data_968ea65166c7c55ba6d41ea04e11d82f
#
_entry.id   968ea65166c7c55ba6d41ea04e11d82f
#
_cell.length_a   1.000
_cell.length_b   1.000
_cell.length_c   1.000
_cell.angle_alpha   90.00
_cell.angle_beta   90.00
_cell.angle_gamma   90.00
#
_symmetry.space_group_name_H-M   'P 1'
#
loop_
_entity.id
_entity.type
_entity.pdbx_description
1 polymer ?
#
loop_
_entity_poly.entity_id
_entity_poly.type
_entity_poly.pdbx_seq_one_letter_code
_entity_poly.pdbx_strand_id
1 'polypeptide(L)'
;MKKVLGIGNALVDTLVKLEDDAFLEEMKLPKGSMQLVSQDDIVDIERKCEGFEKSMSGGGSAANTIHGLAGLDVETAFIGKVGKDELGDLFADDLRAKNIRPFLMQGESHSGHALAFVTPDSERTFTTYLGAALELNPEDLQDRFFEGFDYLHVEGYLLQNHSLLQAILEKARKNRLKISLDLASFNVVEENLHVLKNWVRDYVDILFANEEEAKAFTGKDPEQALEEMARLCEIAVVKVGKGGSLVRAA
;
A
#
# COMPACT_ATOMS: atom_id res chain seq x y z
N MET A 1 16.30 17.34 -9.23
CA MET A 1 15.12 16.51 -9.46
C MET A 1 14.53 16.19 -8.10
N LYS A 2 13.21 16.09 -7.93
CA LYS A 2 12.59 15.76 -6.64
C LYS A 2 12.82 14.28 -6.33
N LYS A 3 12.97 13.97 -5.02
CA LYS A 3 13.19 12.60 -4.54
C LYS A 3 12.04 12.16 -3.65
N VAL A 4 11.58 10.93 -3.82
CA VAL A 4 10.41 10.39 -3.13
C VAL A 4 10.77 9.15 -2.32
N LEU A 5 10.40 9.17 -1.05
CA LEU A 5 10.46 8.04 -0.13
C LEU A 5 9.06 7.41 -0.01
N GLY A 6 8.94 6.11 -0.14
CA GLY A 6 7.71 5.37 0.16
C GLY A 6 7.82 4.62 1.46
N ILE A 7 6.70 4.41 2.13
CA ILE A 7 6.59 3.53 3.29
C ILE A 7 5.25 2.80 3.30
N GLY A 8 5.27 1.50 3.49
CA GLY A 8 4.07 0.66 3.50
C GLY A 8 4.39 -0.82 3.72
N ASN A 9 3.37 -1.65 3.56
CA ASN A 9 3.52 -3.09 3.64
C ASN A 9 4.35 -3.62 2.47
N ALA A 10 5.45 -4.30 2.78
CA ALA A 10 6.29 -4.97 1.80
C ALA A 10 5.68 -6.35 1.50
N LEU A 11 5.05 -6.50 0.36
CA LEU A 11 4.38 -7.73 -0.07
C LEU A 11 4.98 -8.24 -1.37
N VAL A 12 4.97 -9.55 -1.57
CA VAL A 12 5.18 -10.14 -2.89
C VAL A 12 3.81 -10.50 -3.47
N ASP A 13 3.51 -9.97 -4.65
CA ASP A 13 2.29 -10.30 -5.38
C ASP A 13 2.58 -11.49 -6.31
N THR A 14 1.80 -12.56 -6.18
CA THR A 14 1.78 -13.69 -7.11
C THR A 14 0.47 -13.68 -7.88
N LEU A 15 0.54 -13.38 -9.18
CA LEU A 15 -0.61 -13.56 -10.05
C LEU A 15 -0.74 -15.03 -10.43
N VAL A 16 -1.95 -15.56 -10.25
CA VAL A 16 -2.34 -16.93 -10.60
C VAL A 16 -3.44 -16.86 -11.65
N LYS A 17 -3.18 -17.33 -12.86
CA LYS A 17 -4.20 -17.38 -13.90
C LYS A 17 -5.09 -18.60 -13.72
N LEU A 18 -6.40 -18.39 -13.66
CA LEU A 18 -7.41 -19.41 -13.58
C LEU A 18 -8.08 -19.62 -14.96
N GLU A 19 -8.44 -20.86 -15.26
CA GLU A 19 -9.18 -21.21 -16.48
C GLU A 19 -10.69 -20.93 -16.33
N ASP A 20 -11.19 -20.99 -15.07
CA ASP A 20 -12.58 -20.75 -14.69
C ASP A 20 -12.68 -20.35 -13.20
N ASP A 21 -13.90 -20.28 -12.68
CA ASP A 21 -14.18 -19.90 -11.28
C ASP A 21 -14.13 -21.09 -10.30
N ALA A 22 -13.95 -22.34 -10.75
CA ALA A 22 -14.04 -23.55 -9.91
C ALA A 22 -13.05 -23.55 -8.74
N PHE A 23 -11.83 -23.04 -8.98
CA PHE A 23 -10.83 -22.91 -7.91
C PHE A 23 -11.29 -21.95 -6.80
N LEU A 24 -11.89 -20.82 -7.16
CA LEU A 24 -12.40 -19.85 -6.19
C LEU A 24 -13.55 -20.44 -5.35
N GLU A 25 -14.43 -21.23 -5.99
CA GLU A 25 -15.52 -21.93 -5.32
C GLU A 25 -14.99 -22.98 -4.34
N GLU A 26 -14.02 -23.82 -4.77
CA GLU A 26 -13.36 -24.82 -3.92
C GLU A 26 -12.72 -24.18 -2.69
N MET A 27 -12.04 -23.05 -2.88
CA MET A 27 -11.36 -22.31 -1.82
C MET A 27 -12.30 -21.41 -1.02
N LYS A 28 -13.58 -21.32 -1.40
CA LYS A 28 -14.60 -20.46 -0.79
C LYS A 28 -14.18 -18.98 -0.77
N LEU A 29 -13.53 -18.54 -1.83
CA LEU A 29 -13.09 -17.16 -2.01
C LEU A 29 -14.13 -16.40 -2.82
N PRO A 30 -14.82 -15.40 -2.26
CA PRO A 30 -15.78 -14.60 -3.01
C PRO A 30 -15.07 -13.86 -4.14
N LYS A 31 -15.50 -14.07 -5.37
CA LYS A 31 -14.93 -13.45 -6.57
C LYS A 31 -14.91 -11.93 -6.44
N GLY A 32 -13.81 -11.31 -6.82
CA GLY A 32 -13.61 -9.85 -6.74
C GLY A 32 -13.29 -9.31 -5.34
N SER A 33 -13.16 -10.20 -4.33
CA SER A 33 -12.84 -9.78 -2.96
C SER A 33 -11.35 -9.85 -2.64
N MET A 34 -10.95 -9.16 -1.56
CA MET A 34 -9.67 -9.37 -0.90
C MET A 34 -9.91 -9.90 0.51
N GLN A 35 -9.23 -10.98 0.86
CA GLN A 35 -9.31 -11.58 2.18
C GLN A 35 -7.93 -11.66 2.83
N LEU A 36 -7.85 -11.25 4.08
CA LEU A 36 -6.68 -11.51 4.91
C LEU A 36 -6.73 -12.94 5.41
N VAL A 37 -5.60 -13.63 5.30
CA VAL A 37 -5.47 -15.05 5.67
C VAL A 37 -4.29 -15.26 6.64
N SER A 38 -4.32 -16.40 7.34
CA SER A 38 -3.19 -16.81 8.19
C SER A 38 -2.02 -17.35 7.34
N GLN A 39 -0.88 -17.55 8.01
CA GLN A 39 0.28 -18.19 7.37
C GLN A 39 -0.03 -19.62 6.89
N ASP A 40 -0.75 -20.38 7.69
CA ASP A 40 -1.09 -21.76 7.34
C ASP A 40 -2.04 -21.79 6.13
N ASP A 41 -3.00 -20.86 6.07
CA ASP A 41 -3.93 -20.77 4.94
C ASP A 41 -3.22 -20.38 3.64
N ILE A 42 -2.31 -19.39 3.66
CA ILE A 42 -1.61 -18.97 2.43
C ILE A 42 -0.73 -20.10 1.88
N VAL A 43 -0.04 -20.83 2.75
CA VAL A 43 0.78 -22.01 2.37
C VAL A 43 -0.09 -23.11 1.76
N ASP A 44 -1.25 -23.39 2.35
CA ASP A 44 -2.22 -24.38 1.82
C ASP A 44 -2.75 -23.98 0.45
N ILE A 45 -3.09 -22.69 0.28
CA ILE A 45 -3.57 -22.18 -1.01
C ILE A 45 -2.46 -22.25 -2.06
N GLU A 46 -1.24 -21.85 -1.73
CA GLU A 46 -0.08 -21.93 -2.64
C GLU A 46 0.17 -23.35 -3.16
N ARG A 47 0.12 -24.33 -2.25
CA ARG A 47 0.28 -25.74 -2.60
C ARG A 47 -0.79 -26.20 -3.60
N LYS A 48 -2.04 -25.78 -3.41
CA LYS A 48 -3.14 -26.10 -4.34
C LYS A 48 -3.00 -25.41 -5.69
N CYS A 49 -2.20 -24.33 -5.76
CA CYS A 49 -1.90 -23.61 -6.99
C CYS A 49 -0.67 -24.15 -7.76
N GLU A 50 -0.03 -25.25 -7.35
CA GLU A 50 1.24 -25.71 -7.98
C GLU A 50 1.14 -25.95 -9.49
N GLY A 51 -0.02 -26.31 -10.00
CA GLY A 51 -0.26 -26.57 -11.43
C GLY A 51 -0.61 -25.34 -12.29
N PHE A 52 -0.82 -24.17 -11.70
CA PHE A 52 -1.26 -22.98 -12.42
C PHE A 52 -0.08 -22.13 -12.96
N GLU A 53 -0.34 -21.40 -14.05
CA GLU A 53 0.59 -20.37 -14.53
C GLU A 53 0.68 -19.22 -13.51
N LYS A 54 1.89 -18.92 -13.07
CA LYS A 54 2.16 -17.92 -12.03
C LYS A 54 3.21 -16.90 -12.51
N SER A 55 3.06 -15.67 -12.04
CA SER A 55 4.10 -14.66 -12.12
C SER A 55 4.21 -13.92 -10.78
N MET A 56 5.43 -13.63 -10.35
CA MET A 56 5.73 -12.99 -9.06
C MET A 56 6.42 -11.65 -9.28
N SER A 57 6.10 -10.68 -8.44
CA SER A 57 6.75 -9.35 -8.41
C SER A 57 6.65 -8.74 -7.02
N GLY A 58 7.51 -7.78 -6.72
CA GLY A 58 7.30 -6.91 -5.57
C GLY A 58 5.99 -6.15 -5.70
N GLY A 59 5.21 -6.09 -4.61
CA GLY A 59 3.87 -5.51 -4.53
C GLY A 59 3.63 -4.71 -3.25
N GLY A 60 2.36 -4.44 -2.95
CA GLY A 60 1.94 -3.51 -1.92
C GLY A 60 1.67 -2.11 -2.49
N SER A 61 0.68 -1.38 -1.95
CA SER A 61 0.16 -0.18 -2.60
C SER A 61 1.19 0.95 -2.69
N ALA A 62 1.93 1.21 -1.59
CA ALA A 62 3.00 2.21 -1.60
C ALA A 62 4.19 1.77 -2.48
N ALA A 63 4.59 0.48 -2.45
CA ALA A 63 5.67 -0.01 -3.29
C ALA A 63 5.32 0.13 -4.78
N ASN A 64 4.09 -0.17 -5.18
CA ASN A 64 3.61 0.00 -6.55
C ASN A 64 3.65 1.48 -6.99
N THR A 65 3.30 2.42 -6.10
CA THR A 65 3.45 3.86 -6.36
C THR A 65 4.92 4.25 -6.58
N ILE A 66 5.81 3.74 -5.74
CA ILE A 66 7.26 3.99 -5.84
C ILE A 66 7.84 3.37 -7.12
N HIS A 67 7.41 2.17 -7.51
CA HIS A 67 7.76 1.55 -8.80
C HIS A 67 7.34 2.43 -9.99
N GLY A 68 6.10 2.95 -9.95
CA GLY A 68 5.62 3.86 -11.00
C GLY A 68 6.46 5.13 -11.11
N LEU A 69 6.84 5.73 -9.99
CA LEU A 69 7.69 6.91 -9.96
C LEU A 69 9.12 6.62 -10.45
N ALA A 70 9.70 5.48 -10.07
CA ALA A 70 11.00 5.04 -10.56
C ALA A 70 10.99 4.84 -12.08
N GLY A 71 9.89 4.27 -12.63
CA GLY A 71 9.69 4.14 -14.08
C GLY A 71 9.56 5.49 -14.83
N LEU A 72 9.33 6.58 -14.12
CA LEU A 72 9.35 7.97 -14.61
C LEU A 72 10.66 8.70 -14.30
N ASP A 73 11.73 7.95 -14.03
CA ASP A 73 13.07 8.47 -13.71
C ASP A 73 13.14 9.36 -12.45
N VAL A 74 12.20 9.18 -11.52
CA VAL A 74 12.26 9.83 -10.19
C VAL A 74 13.19 9.03 -9.28
N GLU A 75 14.10 9.70 -8.57
CA GLU A 75 14.92 9.06 -7.54
C GLU A 75 14.04 8.64 -6.35
N THR A 76 14.01 7.34 -6.06
CA THR A 76 13.08 6.77 -5.09
C THR A 76 13.76 5.84 -4.08
N ALA A 77 13.13 5.71 -2.91
CA ALA A 77 13.46 4.72 -1.89
C ALA A 77 12.17 4.16 -1.27
N PHE A 78 12.27 3.01 -0.61
CA PHE A 78 11.15 2.37 0.06
C PHE A 78 11.55 1.84 1.43
N ILE A 79 10.73 2.16 2.45
CA ILE A 79 10.82 1.62 3.81
C ILE A 79 9.76 0.54 3.98
N GLY A 80 10.17 -0.65 4.46
CA GLY A 80 9.27 -1.75 4.75
C GLY A 80 9.95 -2.82 5.60
N LYS A 81 9.21 -3.88 5.93
CA LYS A 81 9.73 -5.01 6.69
C LYS A 81 9.38 -6.32 6.01
N VAL A 82 10.37 -7.20 5.86
CA VAL A 82 10.26 -8.50 5.17
C VAL A 82 10.76 -9.61 6.08
N GLY A 83 10.40 -10.84 5.82
CA GLY A 83 10.95 -12.01 6.50
C GLY A 83 12.37 -12.34 6.04
N LYS A 84 12.99 -13.33 6.70
CA LYS A 84 14.28 -13.91 6.32
C LYS A 84 14.04 -15.13 5.41
N ASP A 85 13.46 -14.90 4.24
CA ASP A 85 13.00 -15.92 3.31
C ASP A 85 13.17 -15.48 1.84
N GLU A 86 12.89 -16.39 0.92
CA GLU A 86 13.04 -16.16 -0.53
C GLU A 86 12.14 -15.03 -1.04
N LEU A 87 10.95 -14.83 -0.44
CA LEU A 87 10.05 -13.73 -0.81
C LEU A 87 10.63 -12.38 -0.39
N GLY A 88 11.26 -12.31 0.79
CA GLY A 88 11.95 -11.10 1.25
C GLY A 88 13.12 -10.72 0.36
N ASP A 89 13.91 -11.73 -0.06
CA ASP A 89 15.00 -11.53 -1.00
C ASP A 89 14.48 -11.07 -2.38
N LEU A 90 13.42 -11.71 -2.88
CA LEU A 90 12.77 -11.33 -4.14
C LEU A 90 12.29 -9.88 -4.09
N PHE A 91 11.61 -9.47 -3.02
CA PHE A 91 11.13 -8.09 -2.87
C PHE A 91 12.29 -7.08 -2.89
N ALA A 92 13.37 -7.39 -2.16
CA ALA A 92 14.57 -6.54 -2.11
C ALA A 92 15.25 -6.43 -3.49
N ASP A 93 15.35 -7.53 -4.22
CA ASP A 93 15.97 -7.56 -5.54
C ASP A 93 15.11 -6.87 -6.61
N ASP A 94 13.78 -6.99 -6.54
CA ASP A 94 12.86 -6.26 -7.41
C ASP A 94 12.98 -4.74 -7.23
N LEU A 95 13.08 -4.25 -6.00
CA LEU A 95 13.36 -2.83 -5.73
C LEU A 95 14.68 -2.38 -6.37
N ARG A 96 15.77 -3.16 -6.14
CA ARG A 96 17.11 -2.84 -6.68
C ARG A 96 17.14 -2.84 -8.21
N ALA A 97 16.47 -3.83 -8.84
CA ALA A 97 16.39 -3.94 -10.29
C ALA A 97 15.69 -2.71 -10.94
N LYS A 98 14.80 -2.06 -10.20
CA LYS A 98 14.09 -0.84 -10.62
C LYS A 98 14.75 0.45 -10.13
N ASN A 99 16.01 0.40 -9.64
CA ASN A 99 16.77 1.53 -9.09
C ASN A 99 16.09 2.21 -7.89
N ILE A 100 15.27 1.48 -7.14
CA ILE A 100 14.66 1.92 -5.89
C ILE A 100 15.59 1.54 -4.74
N ARG A 101 15.97 2.50 -3.91
CA ARG A 101 16.82 2.23 -2.74
C ARG A 101 16.01 1.52 -1.65
N PRO A 102 16.33 0.26 -1.27
CA PRO A 102 15.59 -0.43 -0.22
C PRO A 102 16.10 -0.01 1.18
N PHE A 103 15.18 0.37 2.05
CA PHE A 103 15.36 0.48 3.51
C PHE A 103 14.49 -0.61 4.16
N LEU A 104 14.90 -1.86 4.00
CA LEU A 104 14.16 -3.01 4.48
C LEU A 104 14.73 -3.51 5.80
N MET A 105 13.85 -3.66 6.79
CA MET A 105 14.11 -4.36 8.03
C MET A 105 13.74 -5.83 7.89
N GLN A 106 14.34 -6.69 8.73
CA GLN A 106 13.98 -8.10 8.79
C GLN A 106 13.11 -8.37 10.01
N GLY A 107 11.96 -9.02 9.79
CA GLY A 107 11.05 -9.51 10.80
C GLY A 107 11.33 -10.95 11.20
N GLU A 108 10.55 -11.44 12.16
CA GLU A 108 10.61 -12.84 12.63
C GLU A 108 9.63 -13.74 11.84
N SER A 109 8.51 -13.18 11.39
CA SER A 109 7.53 -13.87 10.53
C SER A 109 8.04 -13.98 9.09
N HIS A 110 7.39 -14.86 8.30
CA HIS A 110 7.58 -14.89 6.86
C HIS A 110 7.17 -13.58 6.20
N SER A 111 7.77 -13.29 5.05
CA SER A 111 7.43 -12.12 4.25
C SER A 111 5.95 -12.08 3.89
N GLY A 112 5.42 -10.88 3.75
CA GLY A 112 4.05 -10.68 3.30
C GLY A 112 3.87 -11.18 1.86
N HIS A 113 2.75 -11.88 1.62
CA HIS A 113 2.44 -12.52 0.35
C HIS A 113 0.98 -12.31 -0.04
N ALA A 114 0.74 -11.85 -1.26
CA ALA A 114 -0.60 -11.71 -1.83
C ALA A 114 -0.73 -12.60 -3.07
N LEU A 115 -1.71 -13.52 -3.05
CA LEU A 115 -2.10 -14.31 -4.21
C LEU A 115 -3.26 -13.61 -4.90
N ALA A 116 -3.05 -13.20 -6.15
CA ALA A 116 -4.05 -12.57 -7.00
C ALA A 116 -4.53 -13.57 -8.05
N PHE A 117 -5.72 -14.11 -7.85
CA PHE A 117 -6.38 -15.02 -8.78
C PHE A 117 -7.06 -14.22 -9.87
N VAL A 118 -6.68 -14.46 -11.12
CA VAL A 118 -7.21 -13.76 -12.30
C VAL A 118 -8.07 -14.72 -13.11
N THR A 119 -9.37 -14.46 -13.14
CA THR A 119 -10.35 -15.25 -13.90
C THR A 119 -10.41 -14.78 -15.37
N PRO A 120 -10.97 -15.56 -16.32
CA PRO A 120 -11.01 -15.23 -17.73
C PRO A 120 -11.67 -13.89 -18.08
N ASP A 121 -12.60 -13.41 -17.24
CA ASP A 121 -13.24 -12.09 -17.37
C ASP A 121 -12.37 -10.95 -16.81
N SER A 122 -11.12 -11.25 -16.43
CA SER A 122 -10.14 -10.32 -15.86
C SER A 122 -10.49 -9.79 -14.48
N GLU A 123 -11.43 -10.43 -13.77
CA GLU A 123 -11.69 -10.14 -12.36
C GLU A 123 -10.55 -10.67 -11.48
N ARG A 124 -10.23 -9.95 -10.42
CA ARG A 124 -9.15 -10.30 -9.49
C ARG A 124 -9.69 -10.57 -8.11
N THR A 125 -9.36 -11.74 -7.58
CA THR A 125 -9.66 -12.14 -6.20
C THR A 125 -8.35 -12.31 -5.44
N PHE A 126 -8.24 -11.72 -4.25
CA PHE A 126 -7.00 -11.73 -3.50
C PHE A 126 -7.12 -12.50 -2.20
N THR A 127 -6.07 -13.26 -1.88
CA THR A 127 -5.77 -13.68 -0.51
C THR A 127 -4.44 -13.11 -0.09
N THR A 128 -4.39 -12.46 1.07
CA THR A 128 -3.22 -11.73 1.51
C THR A 128 -2.82 -12.14 2.93
N TYR A 129 -1.59 -12.61 3.05
CA TYR A 129 -0.88 -12.77 4.31
C TYR A 129 0.09 -11.60 4.48
N LEU A 130 -0.07 -10.82 5.55
CA LEU A 130 0.75 -9.62 5.76
C LEU A 130 2.11 -9.93 6.40
N GLY A 131 2.22 -10.99 7.19
CA GLY A 131 3.46 -11.49 7.76
C GLY A 131 4.35 -10.43 8.40
N ALA A 132 5.62 -10.47 8.08
CA ALA A 132 6.63 -9.55 8.61
C ALA A 132 6.33 -8.07 8.36
N ALA A 133 5.50 -7.74 7.35
CA ALA A 133 5.12 -6.35 7.10
C ALA A 133 4.38 -5.72 8.29
N LEU A 134 3.58 -6.50 9.04
CA LEU A 134 2.90 -6.04 10.27
C LEU A 134 3.84 -5.79 11.45
N GLU A 135 5.06 -6.31 11.39
CA GLU A 135 6.05 -6.13 12.46
C GLU A 135 6.81 -4.82 12.36
N LEU A 136 6.55 -4.01 11.31
CA LEU A 136 7.13 -2.67 11.21
C LEU A 136 6.63 -1.83 12.38
N ASN A 137 7.56 -1.22 13.10
CA ASN A 137 7.27 -0.48 14.34
C ASN A 137 8.11 0.82 14.42
N PRO A 138 7.79 1.74 15.35
CA PRO A 138 8.50 3.02 15.47
C PRO A 138 10.01 2.90 15.69
N GLU A 139 10.48 1.84 16.37
CA GLU A 139 11.89 1.60 16.70
C GLU A 139 12.71 1.23 15.46
N ASP A 140 12.06 0.69 14.43
CA ASP A 140 12.69 0.38 13.14
C ASP A 140 13.05 1.66 12.34
N LEU A 141 12.37 2.78 12.63
CA LEU A 141 12.48 4.00 11.85
C LEU A 141 13.73 4.81 12.22
N GLN A 142 14.80 4.66 11.46
CA GLN A 142 16.02 5.44 11.63
C GLN A 142 15.89 6.81 10.96
N ASP A 143 16.35 7.89 11.60
CA ASP A 143 16.28 9.26 11.06
C ASP A 143 16.91 9.37 9.67
N ARG A 144 18.05 8.69 9.45
CA ARG A 144 18.76 8.68 8.16
C ARG A 144 17.93 8.19 6.97
N PHE A 145 16.84 7.43 7.19
CA PHE A 145 15.98 6.95 6.11
C PHE A 145 15.17 8.09 5.49
N PHE A 146 14.93 9.16 6.25
CA PHE A 146 14.14 10.32 5.84
C PHE A 146 15.00 11.44 5.26
N GLU A 147 16.33 11.34 5.37
CA GLU A 147 17.25 12.40 4.95
C GLU A 147 17.40 12.47 3.44
N GLY A 148 17.35 13.70 2.90
CA GLY A 148 17.64 13.97 1.49
C GLY A 148 16.50 13.69 0.52
N PHE A 149 15.29 13.40 1.02
CA PHE A 149 14.07 13.29 0.23
C PHE A 149 13.25 14.59 0.30
N ASP A 150 12.41 14.81 -0.72
CA ASP A 150 11.48 15.95 -0.78
C ASP A 150 10.06 15.55 -0.38
N TYR A 151 9.67 14.31 -0.66
CA TYR A 151 8.34 13.77 -0.41
C TYR A 151 8.42 12.43 0.31
N LEU A 152 7.42 12.17 1.16
CA LEU A 152 7.11 10.86 1.72
C LEU A 152 5.73 10.43 1.23
N HIS A 153 5.63 9.26 0.59
CA HIS A 153 4.38 8.61 0.27
C HIS A 153 4.06 7.53 1.28
N VAL A 154 2.91 7.64 1.94
CA VAL A 154 2.47 6.77 3.03
C VAL A 154 1.28 5.94 2.57
N GLU A 155 1.33 4.64 2.84
CA GLU A 155 0.22 3.71 2.63
C GLU A 155 -0.82 3.82 3.75
N GLY A 156 -2.09 3.97 3.38
CA GLY A 156 -3.18 4.12 4.34
C GLY A 156 -3.44 2.90 5.22
N TYR A 157 -3.03 1.70 4.81
CA TYR A 157 -3.13 0.52 5.68
C TYR A 157 -2.31 0.64 6.97
N LEU A 158 -1.29 1.52 7.00
CA LEU A 158 -0.53 1.83 8.22
C LEU A 158 -1.35 2.58 9.29
N LEU A 159 -2.55 3.08 8.93
CA LEU A 159 -3.52 3.64 9.88
C LEU A 159 -3.93 2.64 10.99
N GLN A 160 -3.80 1.34 10.73
CA GLN A 160 -4.08 0.31 11.74
C GLN A 160 -3.05 0.29 12.89
N ASN A 161 -1.87 0.90 12.70
CA ASN A 161 -0.86 1.08 13.74
C ASN A 161 -0.62 2.58 14.01
N HIS A 162 -1.41 3.14 14.91
CA HIS A 162 -1.39 4.57 15.23
C HIS A 162 -0.02 5.06 15.71
N SER A 163 0.69 4.26 16.51
CA SER A 163 2.01 4.63 17.02
C SER A 163 3.05 4.69 15.91
N LEU A 164 3.02 3.74 15.00
CA LEU A 164 3.89 3.72 13.83
C LEU A 164 3.61 4.93 12.92
N LEU A 165 2.33 5.15 12.57
CA LEU A 165 1.96 6.26 11.70
C LEU A 165 2.35 7.61 12.29
N GLN A 166 2.10 7.83 13.59
CA GLN A 166 2.49 9.07 14.27
C GLN A 166 4.02 9.27 14.17
N ALA A 167 4.82 8.24 14.44
CA ALA A 167 6.28 8.33 14.34
C ALA A 167 6.76 8.63 12.91
N ILE A 168 6.12 8.04 11.89
CA ILE A 168 6.39 8.31 10.48
C ILE A 168 6.14 9.79 10.15
N LEU A 169 4.96 10.31 10.52
CA LEU A 169 4.57 11.68 10.23
C LEU A 169 5.49 12.70 10.91
N GLU A 170 5.85 12.46 12.18
CA GLU A 170 6.77 13.31 12.93
C GLU A 170 8.18 13.33 12.33
N LYS A 171 8.71 12.15 11.94
CA LYS A 171 10.03 12.07 11.29
C LYS A 171 10.03 12.75 9.93
N ALA A 172 8.97 12.60 9.14
CA ALA A 172 8.83 13.32 7.86
C ALA A 172 8.82 14.84 8.07
N ARG A 173 8.03 15.33 9.02
CA ARG A 173 7.99 16.77 9.37
C ARG A 173 9.33 17.30 9.87
N LYS A 174 10.02 16.56 10.75
CA LYS A 174 11.35 16.88 11.24
C LYS A 174 12.35 17.08 10.08
N ASN A 175 12.25 16.25 9.05
CA ASN A 175 13.07 16.29 7.86
C ASN A 175 12.51 17.20 6.75
N ARG A 176 11.40 17.90 6.99
CA ARG A 176 10.75 18.84 6.06
C ARG A 176 10.25 18.18 4.75
N LEU A 177 9.91 16.90 4.80
CA LEU A 177 9.29 16.23 3.67
C LEU A 177 7.84 16.69 3.52
N LYS A 178 7.38 16.83 2.29
CA LYS A 178 5.96 16.89 1.99
C LYS A 178 5.37 15.48 2.07
N ILE A 179 4.21 15.35 2.72
CA ILE A 179 3.59 14.06 3.03
C ILE A 179 2.42 13.83 2.08
N SER A 180 2.49 12.72 1.36
CA SER A 180 1.42 12.18 0.52
C SER A 180 0.83 10.95 1.20
N LEU A 181 -0.49 10.90 1.40
CA LEU A 181 -1.21 9.77 1.99
C LEU A 181 -2.24 9.23 1.00
N ASP A 182 -2.24 7.94 0.71
CA ASP A 182 -3.35 7.23 0.05
C ASP A 182 -4.22 6.58 1.12
N LEU A 183 -5.53 6.74 1.05
CA LEU A 183 -6.47 6.26 2.07
C LEU A 183 -6.66 4.74 2.07
N ALA A 184 -6.23 4.07 1.02
CA ALA A 184 -6.13 2.62 0.84
C ALA A 184 -7.45 1.83 0.84
N SER A 185 -8.34 2.02 1.82
CA SER A 185 -9.60 1.28 1.94
C SER A 185 -10.63 2.06 2.75
N PHE A 186 -11.90 2.03 2.32
CA PHE A 186 -13.01 2.68 3.02
C PHE A 186 -13.20 2.15 4.46
N ASN A 187 -13.00 0.85 4.68
CA ASN A 187 -13.10 0.26 6.03
C ASN A 187 -12.04 0.86 6.97
N VAL A 188 -10.79 0.97 6.50
CA VAL A 188 -9.69 1.56 7.28
C VAL A 188 -10.00 3.03 7.60
N VAL A 189 -10.59 3.75 6.65
CA VAL A 189 -11.02 5.15 6.84
C VAL A 189 -12.09 5.24 7.91
N GLU A 190 -13.15 4.43 7.84
CA GLU A 190 -14.28 4.45 8.79
C GLU A 190 -13.82 4.15 10.21
N GLU A 191 -13.00 3.11 10.39
CA GLU A 191 -12.47 2.69 11.69
C GLU A 191 -11.60 3.77 12.35
N ASN A 192 -10.92 4.60 11.54
CA ASN A 192 -9.93 5.57 12.04
C ASN A 192 -10.34 7.03 11.83
N LEU A 193 -11.57 7.32 11.39
CA LEU A 193 -11.99 8.61 10.86
C LEU A 193 -11.65 9.80 11.76
N HIS A 194 -11.86 9.67 13.08
CA HIS A 194 -11.67 10.76 14.03
C HIS A 194 -10.20 11.18 14.21
N VAL A 195 -9.28 10.23 14.20
CA VAL A 195 -7.83 10.51 14.27
C VAL A 195 -7.28 10.88 12.90
N LEU A 196 -7.76 10.23 11.84
CA LEU A 196 -7.35 10.45 10.47
C LEU A 196 -7.57 11.90 10.02
N LYS A 197 -8.73 12.49 10.30
CA LYS A 197 -9.00 13.91 9.98
C LYS A 197 -8.01 14.88 10.63
N ASN A 198 -7.56 14.58 11.85
CA ASN A 198 -6.54 15.38 12.52
C ASN A 198 -5.17 15.20 11.85
N TRP A 199 -4.74 13.96 11.56
CA TRP A 199 -3.48 13.71 10.88
C TRP A 199 -3.44 14.34 9.49
N VAL A 200 -4.55 14.25 8.73
CA VAL A 200 -4.62 14.90 7.40
C VAL A 200 -4.43 16.40 7.55
N ARG A 201 -5.17 17.07 8.41
CA ARG A 201 -5.07 18.52 8.62
C ARG A 201 -3.68 18.95 9.11
N ASP A 202 -3.06 18.19 10.01
CA ASP A 202 -1.87 18.63 10.73
C ASP A 202 -0.56 18.21 10.01
N TYR A 203 -0.61 17.17 9.16
CA TYR A 203 0.58 16.60 8.55
C TYR A 203 0.55 16.43 7.02
N VAL A 204 -0.61 16.12 6.43
CA VAL A 204 -0.68 15.68 5.02
C VAL A 204 -0.73 16.86 4.08
N ASP A 205 0.16 16.86 3.08
CA ASP A 205 0.18 17.87 2.01
C ASP A 205 -0.62 17.39 0.77
N ILE A 206 -0.60 16.07 0.47
CA ILE A 206 -1.30 15.49 -0.68
C ILE A 206 -2.14 14.30 -0.20
N LEU A 207 -3.44 14.33 -0.45
CA LEU A 207 -4.37 13.27 -0.05
C LEU A 207 -4.98 12.58 -1.27
N PHE A 208 -4.81 11.26 -1.36
CA PHE A 208 -5.42 10.43 -2.39
C PHE A 208 -6.55 9.58 -1.82
N ALA A 209 -7.65 9.49 -2.56
CA ALA A 209 -8.77 8.62 -2.26
C ALA A 209 -9.39 8.07 -3.55
N ASN A 210 -10.07 6.92 -3.49
CA ASN A 210 -11.08 6.55 -4.48
C ASN A 210 -12.47 7.08 -4.05
N GLU A 211 -13.52 6.78 -4.81
CA GLU A 211 -14.90 7.24 -4.54
C GLU A 211 -15.42 6.76 -3.18
N GLU A 212 -15.18 5.49 -2.83
CA GLU A 212 -15.65 4.89 -1.58
C GLU A 212 -14.88 5.43 -0.37
N GLU A 213 -13.57 5.56 -0.49
CA GLU A 213 -12.70 6.16 0.53
C GLU A 213 -13.03 7.64 0.76
N ALA A 214 -13.25 8.41 -0.31
CA ALA A 214 -13.65 9.81 -0.23
C ALA A 214 -15.01 9.97 0.46
N LYS A 215 -15.95 9.07 0.17
CA LYS A 215 -17.26 9.01 0.81
C LYS A 215 -17.15 8.62 2.29
N ALA A 216 -16.33 7.62 2.63
CA ALA A 216 -16.08 7.24 4.01
C ALA A 216 -15.46 8.39 4.83
N PHE A 217 -14.53 9.14 4.20
CA PHE A 217 -13.84 10.26 4.85
C PHE A 217 -14.72 11.49 5.06
N THR A 218 -15.64 11.81 4.11
CA THR A 218 -16.41 13.06 4.10
C THR A 218 -17.92 12.87 4.27
N GLY A 219 -18.44 11.69 3.98
CA GLY A 219 -19.89 11.42 3.87
C GLY A 219 -20.53 11.97 2.58
N LYS A 220 -19.74 12.38 1.57
CA LYS A 220 -20.19 13.11 0.38
C LYS A 220 -19.83 12.38 -0.92
N ASP A 221 -20.49 12.78 -2.00
CA ASP A 221 -20.15 12.36 -3.36
C ASP A 221 -18.79 12.93 -3.81
N PRO A 222 -18.13 12.35 -4.83
CA PRO A 222 -16.73 12.64 -5.17
C PRO A 222 -16.37 14.11 -5.34
N GLU A 223 -17.20 14.90 -6.02
CA GLU A 223 -16.95 16.33 -6.25
C GLU A 223 -17.00 17.15 -4.95
N GLN A 224 -18.01 16.88 -4.12
CA GLN A 224 -18.15 17.55 -2.82
C GLN A 224 -17.10 17.06 -1.81
N ALA A 225 -16.74 15.78 -1.88
CA ALA A 225 -15.67 15.20 -1.07
C ALA A 225 -14.33 15.85 -1.40
N LEU A 226 -14.01 16.01 -2.70
CA LEU A 226 -12.81 16.70 -3.16
C LEU A 226 -12.69 18.11 -2.58
N GLU A 227 -13.81 18.87 -2.56
CA GLU A 227 -13.82 20.23 -1.98
C GLU A 227 -13.55 20.24 -0.48
N GLU A 228 -14.07 19.25 0.26
CA GLU A 228 -13.83 19.13 1.70
C GLU A 228 -12.40 18.71 1.99
N MET A 229 -11.89 17.70 1.25
CA MET A 229 -10.51 17.22 1.38
C MET A 229 -9.49 18.33 1.09
N ALA A 230 -9.71 19.13 0.04
CA ALA A 230 -8.82 20.24 -0.35
C ALA A 230 -8.78 21.40 0.66
N ARG A 231 -9.69 21.44 1.64
CA ARG A 231 -9.60 22.40 2.77
C ARG A 231 -8.64 21.93 3.88
N LEU A 232 -8.26 20.64 3.85
CA LEU A 232 -7.42 20.01 4.86
C LEU A 232 -5.97 19.81 4.41
N CYS A 233 -5.68 19.84 3.11
CA CYS A 233 -4.37 19.59 2.52
C CYS A 233 -4.10 20.48 1.31
N GLU A 234 -2.86 20.57 0.84
CA GLU A 234 -2.50 21.40 -0.32
C GLU A 234 -3.10 20.86 -1.63
N ILE A 235 -3.14 19.53 -1.79
CA ILE A 235 -3.67 18.87 -2.99
C ILE A 235 -4.54 17.69 -2.56
N ALA A 236 -5.78 17.66 -3.03
CA ALA A 236 -6.66 16.50 -2.91
C ALA A 236 -6.88 15.85 -4.28
N VAL A 237 -6.92 14.51 -4.30
CA VAL A 237 -7.16 13.71 -5.49
C VAL A 237 -8.22 12.66 -5.19
N VAL A 238 -9.30 12.63 -5.98
CA VAL A 238 -10.32 11.58 -5.93
C VAL A 238 -10.32 10.81 -7.24
N LYS A 239 -9.95 9.53 -7.18
CA LYS A 239 -9.94 8.59 -8.31
C LYS A 239 -11.37 8.13 -8.59
N VAL A 240 -11.88 8.31 -9.83
CA VAL A 240 -13.27 8.00 -10.22
C VAL A 240 -13.30 6.92 -11.31
N GLY A 241 -12.56 5.85 -11.11
CA GLY A 241 -12.50 4.70 -11.99
C GLY A 241 -12.21 5.09 -13.45
N LYS A 242 -13.08 4.67 -14.38
CA LYS A 242 -12.95 4.97 -15.81
C LYS A 242 -13.09 6.46 -16.15
N GLY A 243 -13.64 7.26 -15.24
CA GLY A 243 -13.75 8.72 -15.37
C GLY A 243 -12.44 9.46 -15.13
N GLY A 244 -11.38 8.76 -14.71
CA GLY A 244 -10.07 9.36 -14.43
C GLY A 244 -9.94 9.80 -12.97
N SER A 245 -9.50 11.04 -12.73
CA SER A 245 -9.30 11.59 -11.40
C SER A 245 -9.72 13.05 -11.33
N LEU A 246 -10.37 13.41 -10.24
CA LEU A 246 -10.66 14.79 -9.86
C LEU A 246 -9.51 15.31 -9.00
N VAL A 247 -8.98 16.48 -9.31
CA VAL A 247 -7.83 17.05 -8.58
C VAL A 247 -8.14 18.49 -8.21
N ARG A 248 -7.86 18.86 -6.97
CA ARG A 248 -7.99 20.24 -6.49
C ARG A 248 -6.78 20.62 -5.63
N ALA A 249 -6.18 21.76 -5.96
CA ALA A 249 -5.23 22.46 -5.09
C ALA A 249 -6.00 23.47 -4.21
N ALA A 250 -5.51 23.66 -2.97
CA ALA A 250 -6.06 24.63 -2.02
C ALA A 250 -5.86 26.07 -2.48
#